data_a5cb101ba99e04777d55515f3a996824
#
_entry.id   a5cb101ba99e04777d55515f3a996824
#
_cell.length_a   1.000
_cell.length_b   1.000
_cell.length_c   1.000
_cell.angle_alpha   90.00
_cell.angle_beta   90.00
_cell.angle_gamma   90.00
#
_symmetry.space_group_name_H-M   'P 1'
#
loop_
_entity.id
_entity.type
_entity.pdbx_description
1 polymer ?
#
loop_
_entity_poly.entity_id
_entity_poly.type
_entity_poly.pdbx_seq_one_letter_code
_entity_poly.pdbx_strand_id
1 'polypeptide(L)'
;GMADLSPSNDFHLRELLFKRLGLSSAGSTPTGLPRVDADALAALDHPVVRMIEDYAEWEKLNSTYAKSFAQRLRDLSPDVGWLEWHINPLGARTGRRSSQDPNSQNLPPTLRACFCSRFPGGRIFSGDFARLEVVIIAWLSGEERLLQWFTGGRGYIDVAKALLGQEVEDGTDAYKTVKQLVLATHYRARGKRAAEVLRGMGIIVSDREAQALQDRYLRAFPGLRRYMDARREEMVTTGAIRSPVGRVRHLPCPDGEATPGFWGMWNQAVNFPVQSLASDITAAACLDVEVALCAAAGVSLMDHHRALVNWHATRMGLTAAPRCVLPSALVGKLEHDGPVYSLLTNEVHDELVVDLHPAAWERDAGMIREVMEAGRSLSELCPEFPARSLRVSVSAEERWR
;
A
#
# COMPACT_ATOMS: atom_id res chain seq x y z
N GLY A 1 -39.20 -14.49 -18.77
CA GLY A 1 -37.78 -14.29 -18.90
C GLY A 1 -37.36 -13.10 -18.09
N MET A 2 -36.21 -13.13 -17.46
CA MET A 2 -35.58 -11.93 -16.88
C MET A 2 -34.75 -11.29 -17.99
N ALA A 3 -35.40 -10.44 -18.81
CA ALA A 3 -34.69 -9.69 -19.85
C ALA A 3 -33.72 -8.65 -19.28
N ASP A 4 -33.93 -8.24 -17.99
CA ASP A 4 -33.21 -7.17 -17.33
C ASP A 4 -32.52 -7.62 -16.03
N LEU A 5 -31.86 -8.79 -16.05
CA LEU A 5 -31.08 -9.24 -14.90
C LEU A 5 -29.84 -8.35 -14.74
N SER A 6 -29.77 -7.62 -13.63
CA SER A 6 -28.58 -6.84 -13.24
C SER A 6 -27.76 -7.63 -12.24
N PRO A 7 -26.51 -8.01 -12.57
CA PRO A 7 -25.61 -8.68 -11.63
C PRO A 7 -25.19 -7.82 -10.42
N SER A 8 -25.40 -6.51 -10.50
CA SER A 8 -25.15 -5.58 -9.38
C SER A 8 -26.35 -5.42 -8.43
N ASN A 9 -27.46 -6.10 -8.70
CA ASN A 9 -28.67 -6.00 -7.88
C ASN A 9 -28.85 -7.24 -7.01
N ASP A 10 -28.72 -7.09 -5.71
CA ASP A 10 -28.85 -8.16 -4.72
C ASP A 10 -30.16 -8.97 -4.85
N PHE A 11 -31.26 -8.32 -5.16
CA PHE A 11 -32.56 -9.00 -5.35
C PHE A 11 -32.50 -9.93 -6.58
N HIS A 12 -31.93 -9.44 -7.68
CA HIS A 12 -31.76 -10.24 -8.91
C HIS A 12 -30.81 -11.41 -8.70
N LEU A 13 -29.71 -11.21 -7.94
CA LEU A 13 -28.80 -12.28 -7.58
C LEU A 13 -29.46 -13.36 -6.74
N ARG A 14 -30.25 -12.98 -5.71
CA ARG A 14 -31.00 -13.94 -4.87
C ARG A 14 -32.01 -14.74 -5.70
N GLU A 15 -32.71 -14.07 -6.58
CA GLU A 15 -33.70 -14.72 -7.48
C GLU A 15 -33.01 -15.73 -8.40
N LEU A 16 -31.88 -15.35 -9.01
CA LEU A 16 -31.13 -16.23 -9.90
C LEU A 16 -30.50 -17.40 -9.16
N LEU A 17 -29.68 -17.12 -8.13
CA LEU A 17 -28.83 -18.12 -7.50
C LEU A 17 -29.63 -19.10 -6.64
N PHE A 18 -30.54 -18.60 -5.81
CA PHE A 18 -31.18 -19.43 -4.81
C PHE A 18 -32.55 -19.96 -5.24
N LYS A 19 -33.33 -19.19 -6.02
CA LYS A 19 -34.65 -19.66 -6.45
C LYS A 19 -34.61 -20.40 -7.79
N ARG A 20 -33.82 -19.92 -8.79
CA ARG A 20 -33.85 -20.54 -10.11
C ARG A 20 -32.80 -21.64 -10.25
N LEU A 21 -31.56 -21.40 -9.77
CA LEU A 21 -30.50 -22.38 -9.82
C LEU A 21 -30.49 -23.34 -8.62
N GLY A 22 -31.30 -23.06 -7.58
CA GLY A 22 -31.43 -23.93 -6.42
C GLY A 22 -30.19 -24.04 -5.57
N LEU A 23 -29.25 -23.08 -5.66
CA LEU A 23 -28.02 -23.10 -4.86
C LEU A 23 -28.33 -22.81 -3.38
N SER A 24 -27.54 -23.38 -2.48
CA SER A 24 -27.68 -23.13 -1.05
C SER A 24 -26.84 -21.93 -0.62
N SER A 25 -27.48 -20.95 0.06
CA SER A 25 -26.75 -19.79 0.55
C SER A 25 -25.77 -20.15 1.67
N ALA A 26 -24.58 -19.55 1.65
CA ALA A 26 -23.57 -19.69 2.70
C ALA A 26 -23.88 -18.93 4.00
N GLY A 27 -25.06 -18.31 4.11
CA GLY A 27 -25.51 -17.58 5.29
C GLY A 27 -26.66 -16.62 5.02
N SER A 28 -27.11 -15.92 6.07
CA SER A 28 -28.18 -14.94 5.99
C SER A 28 -27.73 -13.56 6.48
N THR A 29 -28.34 -12.52 5.93
CA THR A 29 -28.22 -11.14 6.42
C THR A 29 -28.91 -11.01 7.80
N PRO A 30 -28.69 -9.93 8.57
CA PRO A 30 -29.42 -9.66 9.80
C PRO A 30 -30.94 -9.61 9.62
N THR A 31 -31.42 -9.35 8.40
CA THR A 31 -32.85 -9.35 8.04
C THR A 31 -33.36 -10.71 7.57
N GLY A 32 -32.54 -11.77 7.66
CA GLY A 32 -32.91 -13.15 7.30
C GLY A 32 -32.87 -13.47 5.81
N LEU A 33 -32.41 -12.55 4.95
CA LEU A 33 -32.27 -12.81 3.53
C LEU A 33 -30.96 -13.58 3.22
N PRO A 34 -30.92 -14.46 2.20
CA PRO A 34 -29.69 -15.10 1.75
C PRO A 34 -28.61 -14.07 1.40
N ARG A 35 -27.38 -14.30 1.87
CA ARG A 35 -26.24 -13.42 1.54
C ARG A 35 -25.80 -13.62 0.10
N VAL A 36 -25.42 -12.50 -0.55
CA VAL A 36 -24.88 -12.41 -1.92
C VAL A 36 -23.65 -11.51 -1.99
N ASP A 37 -23.03 -11.23 -0.84
CA ASP A 37 -21.72 -10.56 -0.81
C ASP A 37 -20.60 -11.47 -1.33
N ALA A 38 -19.44 -10.89 -1.59
CA ALA A 38 -18.30 -11.60 -2.19
C ALA A 38 -17.93 -12.90 -1.44
N ASP A 39 -17.91 -12.86 -0.09
CA ASP A 39 -17.58 -14.05 0.73
C ASP A 39 -18.63 -15.16 0.57
N ALA A 40 -19.90 -14.79 0.48
CA ALA A 40 -20.99 -15.75 0.30
C ALA A 40 -21.02 -16.30 -1.14
N LEU A 41 -20.69 -15.50 -2.14
CA LEU A 41 -20.59 -15.94 -3.53
C LEU A 41 -19.39 -16.87 -3.72
N ALA A 42 -18.22 -16.55 -3.19
CA ALA A 42 -17.02 -17.38 -3.26
C ALA A 42 -17.20 -18.79 -2.66
N ALA A 43 -18.18 -18.98 -1.77
CA ALA A 43 -18.52 -20.28 -1.22
C ALA A 43 -19.40 -21.15 -2.14
N LEU A 44 -19.85 -20.61 -3.28
CA LEU A 44 -20.72 -21.30 -4.25
C LEU A 44 -19.91 -21.80 -5.44
N ASP A 45 -19.82 -23.11 -5.61
CA ASP A 45 -19.16 -23.72 -6.77
C ASP A 45 -20.15 -23.83 -7.98
N HIS A 46 -20.29 -22.74 -8.72
CA HIS A 46 -21.14 -22.72 -9.91
C HIS A 46 -20.58 -21.77 -10.99
N PRO A 47 -20.57 -22.14 -12.28
CA PRO A 47 -20.01 -21.28 -13.35
C PRO A 47 -20.60 -19.88 -13.43
N VAL A 48 -21.89 -19.72 -13.14
CA VAL A 48 -22.56 -18.41 -13.13
C VAL A 48 -22.00 -17.49 -12.03
N VAL A 49 -21.52 -18.04 -10.93
CA VAL A 49 -20.93 -17.22 -9.85
C VAL A 49 -19.64 -16.55 -10.34
N ARG A 50 -18.78 -17.28 -11.02
CA ARG A 50 -17.57 -16.72 -11.64
C ARG A 50 -17.88 -15.59 -12.62
N MET A 51 -18.91 -15.78 -13.45
CA MET A 51 -19.35 -14.70 -14.36
C MET A 51 -19.87 -13.45 -13.62
N ILE A 52 -20.52 -13.63 -12.47
CA ILE A 52 -20.98 -12.51 -11.61
C ILE A 52 -19.78 -11.80 -10.98
N GLU A 53 -18.79 -12.54 -10.49
CA GLU A 53 -17.56 -12.01 -9.91
C GLU A 53 -16.76 -11.22 -10.96
N ASP A 54 -16.54 -11.81 -12.13
CA ASP A 54 -15.88 -11.14 -13.27
C ASP A 54 -16.61 -9.84 -13.66
N TYR A 55 -17.93 -9.90 -13.78
CA TYR A 55 -18.75 -8.72 -14.09
C TYR A 55 -18.59 -7.63 -13.01
N ALA A 56 -18.64 -8.00 -11.73
CA ALA A 56 -18.51 -7.05 -10.62
C ALA A 56 -17.12 -6.40 -10.62
N GLU A 57 -16.07 -7.15 -10.93
CA GLU A 57 -14.72 -6.63 -11.08
C GLU A 57 -14.64 -5.60 -12.22
N TRP A 58 -15.11 -5.98 -13.43
CA TRP A 58 -15.10 -5.09 -14.59
C TRP A 58 -15.99 -3.86 -14.42
N GLU A 59 -17.14 -3.99 -13.77
CA GLU A 59 -18.02 -2.85 -13.46
C GLU A 59 -17.35 -1.88 -12.50
N LYS A 60 -16.67 -2.39 -11.45
CA LYS A 60 -15.89 -1.58 -10.53
C LYS A 60 -14.75 -0.86 -11.24
N LEU A 61 -14.00 -1.54 -12.09
CA LEU A 61 -12.94 -0.94 -12.90
C LEU A 61 -13.49 0.18 -13.78
N ASN A 62 -14.58 -0.07 -14.47
CA ASN A 62 -15.20 0.89 -15.38
C ASN A 62 -15.78 2.10 -14.65
N SER A 63 -16.58 1.87 -13.58
CA SER A 63 -17.26 2.95 -12.86
C SER A 63 -16.30 3.79 -12.02
N THR A 64 -15.30 3.16 -11.38
CA THR A 64 -14.39 3.85 -10.46
C THR A 64 -13.26 4.56 -11.20
N TYR A 65 -12.73 3.94 -12.26
CA TYR A 65 -11.50 4.42 -12.92
C TYR A 65 -11.69 4.78 -14.40
N ALA A 66 -12.09 3.83 -15.24
CA ALA A 66 -11.99 4.00 -16.70
C ALA A 66 -12.79 5.21 -17.21
N LYS A 67 -14.02 5.40 -16.76
CA LYS A 67 -14.85 6.55 -17.14
C LYS A 67 -14.23 7.87 -16.69
N SER A 68 -13.74 7.93 -15.45
CA SER A 68 -13.10 9.13 -14.91
C SER A 68 -11.80 9.45 -15.64
N PHE A 69 -10.96 8.44 -15.90
CA PHE A 69 -9.69 8.62 -16.62
C PHE A 69 -9.93 9.09 -18.06
N ALA A 70 -10.84 8.43 -18.77
CA ALA A 70 -11.17 8.81 -20.14
C ALA A 70 -11.73 10.26 -20.23
N GLN A 71 -12.51 10.68 -19.24
CA GLN A 71 -13.00 12.04 -19.19
C GLN A 71 -11.87 13.05 -18.94
N ARG A 72 -11.01 12.79 -17.95
CA ARG A 72 -9.87 13.66 -17.61
C ARG A 72 -8.87 13.78 -18.77
N LEU A 73 -8.57 12.68 -19.44
CA LEU A 73 -7.68 12.70 -20.61
C LEU A 73 -8.26 13.57 -21.73
N ARG A 74 -9.59 13.54 -21.95
CA ARG A 74 -10.24 14.41 -22.93
C ARG A 74 -10.21 15.89 -22.52
N ASP A 75 -10.40 16.16 -21.23
CA ASP A 75 -10.56 17.54 -20.74
C ASP A 75 -9.20 18.23 -20.53
N LEU A 76 -8.19 17.52 -20.09
CA LEU A 76 -6.90 18.09 -19.66
C LEU A 76 -5.76 17.87 -20.65
N SER A 77 -5.75 16.78 -21.38
CA SER A 77 -4.64 16.39 -22.25
C SER A 77 -5.09 15.52 -23.42
N PRO A 78 -5.91 16.04 -24.35
CA PRO A 78 -6.46 15.24 -25.43
C PRO A 78 -5.38 14.66 -26.37
N ASP A 79 -4.24 15.35 -26.50
CA ASP A 79 -3.18 15.00 -27.45
C ASP A 79 -2.01 14.21 -26.85
N VAL A 80 -1.81 14.26 -25.51
CA VAL A 80 -0.59 13.76 -24.85
C VAL A 80 -0.85 12.61 -23.91
N GLY A 81 -2.11 12.34 -23.53
CA GLY A 81 -2.46 11.20 -22.67
C GLY A 81 -1.97 11.30 -21.22
N TRP A 82 -1.77 12.51 -20.70
CA TRP A 82 -1.36 12.76 -19.33
C TRP A 82 -2.51 12.61 -18.35
N LEU A 83 -2.23 11.94 -17.20
CA LEU A 83 -3.16 11.83 -16.10
C LEU A 83 -2.50 12.42 -14.85
N GLU A 84 -3.11 13.44 -14.29
CA GLU A 84 -2.67 14.10 -13.06
C GLU A 84 -3.56 13.68 -11.89
N TRP A 85 -2.98 13.54 -10.70
CA TRP A 85 -3.69 13.26 -9.46
C TRP A 85 -3.22 14.14 -8.32
N HIS A 86 -4.09 14.31 -7.35
CA HIS A 86 -3.82 15.09 -6.15
C HIS A 86 -3.24 14.19 -5.06
N ILE A 87 -2.08 14.55 -4.51
CA ILE A 87 -1.52 13.94 -3.30
C ILE A 87 -1.79 14.84 -2.11
N ASN A 88 -2.58 14.36 -1.14
CA ASN A 88 -2.76 15.03 0.13
C ASN A 88 -1.70 14.51 1.14
N PRO A 89 -0.72 15.36 1.55
CA PRO A 89 0.37 14.94 2.43
C PRO A 89 -0.09 14.62 3.85
N LEU A 90 -1.30 15.05 4.25
CA LEU A 90 -1.89 14.82 5.55
C LEU A 90 -3.20 14.00 5.46
N GLY A 91 -3.32 13.15 4.45
CA GLY A 91 -4.56 12.45 4.13
C GLY A 91 -4.98 11.40 5.16
N ALA A 92 -4.06 10.78 5.86
CA ALA A 92 -4.36 9.77 6.85
C ALA A 92 -3.85 10.15 8.26
N ARG A 93 -4.54 9.66 9.29
CA ARG A 93 -4.15 9.89 10.70
C ARG A 93 -2.80 9.25 11.06
N THR A 94 -2.32 8.30 10.29
CA THR A 94 -1.00 7.67 10.42
C THR A 94 0.12 8.48 9.80
N GLY A 95 -0.19 9.58 9.08
CA GLY A 95 0.78 10.35 8.31
C GLY A 95 0.93 9.86 6.87
N ARG A 96 0.29 8.73 6.50
CA ARG A 96 0.27 8.29 5.10
C ARG A 96 -0.36 9.37 4.22
N ARG A 97 0.27 9.64 3.10
CA ARG A 97 -0.31 10.46 2.05
C ARG A 97 -1.51 9.75 1.46
N SER A 98 -2.47 10.50 0.97
CA SER A 98 -3.59 9.94 0.22
C SER A 98 -3.66 10.56 -1.15
N SER A 99 -4.05 9.78 -2.14
CA SER A 99 -4.27 10.24 -3.49
C SER A 99 -5.76 10.38 -3.77
N GLN A 100 -6.12 11.44 -4.49
CA GLN A 100 -7.50 11.67 -4.95
C GLN A 100 -7.50 12.32 -6.33
N ASP A 101 -8.62 12.25 -6.99
CA ASP A 101 -8.90 12.91 -8.26
C ASP A 101 -7.90 12.66 -9.41
N PRO A 102 -7.66 11.41 -9.80
CA PRO A 102 -8.14 10.14 -9.30
C PRO A 102 -7.26 9.56 -8.19
N ASN A 103 -7.74 8.51 -7.51
CA ASN A 103 -6.92 7.80 -6.51
C ASN A 103 -5.90 6.88 -7.20
N SER A 104 -4.66 7.36 -7.34
CA SER A 104 -3.56 6.62 -7.96
C SER A 104 -2.98 5.51 -7.08
N GLN A 105 -3.18 5.58 -5.76
CA GLN A 105 -2.63 4.62 -4.81
C GLN A 105 -3.41 3.30 -4.72
N ASN A 106 -4.64 3.27 -5.24
CA ASN A 106 -5.50 2.08 -5.24
C ASN A 106 -5.74 1.53 -6.65
N LEU A 107 -4.85 1.84 -7.60
CA LEU A 107 -4.97 1.32 -8.97
C LEU A 107 -4.72 -0.19 -8.99
N PRO A 108 -5.66 -0.98 -9.51
CA PRO A 108 -5.44 -2.41 -9.69
C PRO A 108 -4.37 -2.68 -10.76
N PRO A 109 -3.67 -3.83 -10.70
CA PRO A 109 -2.58 -4.16 -11.63
C PRO A 109 -2.95 -4.03 -13.11
N THR A 110 -4.17 -4.41 -13.47
CA THR A 110 -4.70 -4.29 -14.84
C THR A 110 -4.71 -2.85 -15.36
N LEU A 111 -4.97 -1.88 -14.49
CA LEU A 111 -4.94 -0.46 -14.85
C LEU A 111 -3.54 0.14 -14.75
N ARG A 112 -2.71 -0.31 -13.82
CA ARG A 112 -1.29 0.10 -13.76
C ARG A 112 -0.59 -0.16 -15.08
N ALA A 113 -0.86 -1.29 -15.73
CA ALA A 113 -0.31 -1.65 -17.04
C ALA A 113 -0.69 -0.69 -18.19
N CYS A 114 -1.63 0.23 -17.98
CA CYS A 114 -1.95 1.28 -18.96
C CYS A 114 -0.96 2.47 -18.87
N PHE A 115 -0.21 2.60 -17.79
CA PHE A 115 0.75 3.69 -17.61
C PHE A 115 2.12 3.29 -18.17
N CYS A 116 2.68 4.15 -18.99
CA CYS A 116 4.01 3.99 -19.57
C CYS A 116 4.85 5.26 -19.34
N SER A 117 6.13 5.17 -19.62
CA SER A 117 7.00 6.35 -19.62
C SER A 117 6.50 7.38 -20.64
N ARG A 118 6.61 8.66 -20.27
CA ARG A 118 6.38 9.79 -21.19
C ARG A 118 7.45 9.90 -22.28
N PHE A 119 8.60 9.24 -22.07
CA PHE A 119 9.69 9.23 -23.04
C PHE A 119 9.60 8.00 -23.95
N PRO A 120 9.69 8.15 -25.28
CA PRO A 120 9.89 7.02 -26.16
C PRO A 120 11.11 6.21 -25.74
N GLY A 121 10.92 4.90 -25.45
CA GLY A 121 11.98 4.03 -24.95
C GLY A 121 12.37 4.21 -23.49
N GLY A 122 11.67 5.07 -22.74
CA GLY A 122 11.81 5.19 -21.29
C GLY A 122 11.23 3.99 -20.53
N ARG A 123 11.42 3.99 -19.21
CA ARG A 123 10.96 2.92 -18.32
C ARG A 123 10.21 3.49 -17.13
N ILE A 124 9.27 2.74 -16.59
CA ILE A 124 8.69 3.01 -15.28
C ILE A 124 9.41 2.16 -14.26
N PHE A 125 10.08 2.82 -13.31
CA PHE A 125 10.68 2.19 -12.15
C PHE A 125 9.64 2.09 -11.05
N SER A 126 9.59 0.94 -10.40
CA SER A 126 8.86 0.71 -9.16
C SER A 126 9.84 0.15 -8.13
N GLY A 127 9.94 0.83 -7.00
CA GLY A 127 10.78 0.43 -5.87
C GLY A 127 9.94 0.32 -4.60
N ASP A 128 9.75 -0.90 -4.09
CA ASP A 128 8.93 -1.20 -2.92
C ASP A 128 9.82 -1.65 -1.75
N PHE A 129 9.59 -1.09 -0.56
CA PHE A 129 10.30 -1.53 0.65
C PHE A 129 9.84 -2.92 1.08
N ALA A 130 10.74 -3.88 0.99
CA ALA A 130 10.42 -5.26 1.28
C ALA A 130 10.05 -5.46 2.76
N ARG A 131 8.78 -5.80 3.02
CA ARG A 131 8.27 -6.18 4.35
C ARG A 131 8.42 -5.07 5.41
N LEU A 132 8.32 -3.82 5.03
CA LEU A 132 8.62 -2.64 5.85
C LEU A 132 7.95 -2.68 7.23
N GLU A 133 6.63 -2.89 7.28
CA GLU A 133 5.89 -2.89 8.54
C GLU A 133 6.33 -4.01 9.50
N VAL A 134 6.76 -5.17 8.97
CA VAL A 134 7.26 -6.29 9.79
C VAL A 134 8.64 -5.98 10.36
N VAL A 135 9.51 -5.33 9.59
CA VAL A 135 10.81 -4.85 10.06
C VAL A 135 10.63 -3.82 11.18
N ILE A 136 9.72 -2.87 10.99
CA ILE A 136 9.43 -1.82 11.99
C ILE A 136 8.91 -2.43 13.29
N ILE A 137 7.93 -3.33 13.23
CA ILE A 137 7.37 -3.92 14.47
C ILE A 137 8.38 -4.84 15.18
N ALA A 138 9.24 -5.54 14.42
CA ALA A 138 10.34 -6.32 14.99
C ALA A 138 11.32 -5.43 15.75
N TRP A 139 11.68 -4.28 15.20
CA TRP A 139 12.51 -3.27 15.86
C TRP A 139 11.82 -2.68 17.10
N LEU A 140 10.57 -2.20 16.96
CA LEU A 140 9.81 -1.59 18.08
C LEU A 140 9.56 -2.55 19.24
N SER A 141 9.46 -3.84 18.96
CA SER A 141 9.26 -4.88 19.98
C SER A 141 10.55 -5.41 20.60
N GLY A 142 11.72 -5.00 20.09
CA GLY A 142 13.02 -5.52 20.51
C GLY A 142 13.25 -6.99 20.16
N GLU A 143 12.56 -7.50 19.13
CA GLU A 143 12.71 -8.89 18.66
C GLU A 143 13.85 -8.98 17.64
N GLU A 144 15.08 -8.95 18.12
CA GLU A 144 16.30 -8.96 17.30
C GLU A 144 16.34 -10.14 16.30
N ARG A 145 15.94 -11.34 16.74
CA ARG A 145 15.90 -12.51 15.87
C ARG A 145 14.91 -12.33 14.72
N LEU A 146 13.73 -11.76 14.99
CA LEU A 146 12.75 -11.46 13.96
C LEU A 146 13.27 -10.38 13.01
N LEU A 147 13.88 -9.34 13.56
CA LEU A 147 14.51 -8.27 12.78
C LEU A 147 15.58 -8.84 11.83
N GLN A 148 16.50 -9.66 12.33
CA GLN A 148 17.55 -10.31 11.52
C GLN A 148 16.98 -11.17 10.40
N TRP A 149 15.93 -11.94 10.66
CA TRP A 149 15.29 -12.79 9.65
C TRP A 149 14.68 -11.96 8.52
N PHE A 150 13.97 -10.87 8.85
CA PHE A 150 13.32 -10.05 7.84
C PHE A 150 14.28 -9.16 7.06
N THR A 151 15.34 -8.68 7.68
CA THR A 151 16.38 -7.92 7.00
C THR A 151 17.34 -8.81 6.20
N GLY A 152 17.50 -10.08 6.59
CA GLY A 152 18.26 -11.10 5.87
C GLY A 152 17.54 -11.72 4.66
N GLY A 153 16.29 -11.35 4.40
CA GLY A 153 15.55 -11.75 3.19
C GLY A 153 14.71 -13.04 3.32
N ARG A 154 14.94 -13.88 4.32
CA ARG A 154 14.25 -15.17 4.51
C ARG A 154 13.08 -15.13 5.51
N GLY A 155 12.68 -13.97 6.00
CA GLY A 155 11.84 -13.77 7.17
C GLY A 155 10.64 -14.71 7.33
N TYR A 156 9.76 -14.80 6.32
CA TYR A 156 8.60 -15.69 6.41
C TYR A 156 8.97 -17.17 6.35
N ILE A 157 10.04 -17.56 5.65
CA ILE A 157 10.56 -18.93 5.61
C ILE A 157 11.09 -19.33 6.99
N ASP A 158 11.88 -18.46 7.62
CA ASP A 158 12.44 -18.69 8.94
C ASP A 158 11.35 -18.72 10.03
N VAL A 159 10.33 -17.87 9.92
CA VAL A 159 9.14 -17.93 10.78
C VAL A 159 8.39 -19.24 10.57
N ALA A 160 8.19 -19.68 9.33
CA ALA A 160 7.54 -20.97 9.04
C ALA A 160 8.30 -22.14 9.67
N LYS A 161 9.61 -22.16 9.52
CA LYS A 161 10.48 -23.19 10.15
C LYS A 161 10.33 -23.20 11.68
N ALA A 162 10.28 -22.03 12.31
CA ALA A 162 10.08 -21.92 13.76
C ALA A 162 8.68 -22.32 14.21
N LEU A 163 7.64 -22.04 13.42
CA LEU A 163 6.25 -22.32 13.77
C LEU A 163 5.80 -23.73 13.38
N LEU A 164 6.20 -24.19 12.21
CA LEU A 164 5.71 -25.45 11.62
C LEU A 164 6.72 -26.58 11.74
N GLY A 165 7.98 -26.28 12.07
CA GLY A 165 9.06 -27.25 12.17
C GLY A 165 9.59 -27.72 10.80
N GLN A 166 9.18 -27.07 9.71
CA GLN A 166 9.59 -27.41 8.35
C GLN A 166 9.92 -26.15 7.53
N GLU A 167 10.81 -26.29 6.58
CA GLU A 167 11.06 -25.24 5.59
C GLU A 167 9.93 -25.19 4.58
N VAL A 168 9.57 -23.97 4.16
CA VAL A 168 8.58 -23.71 3.12
C VAL A 168 9.24 -22.95 1.97
N GLU A 169 8.81 -23.19 0.77
CA GLU A 169 9.25 -22.45 -0.40
C GLU A 169 8.39 -21.19 -0.58
N ASP A 170 9.01 -20.12 -1.11
CA ASP A 170 8.31 -18.88 -1.41
C ASP A 170 7.18 -19.12 -2.42
N GLY A 171 6.04 -18.44 -2.22
CA GLY A 171 4.86 -18.56 -3.07
C GLY A 171 3.97 -19.76 -2.81
N THR A 172 4.39 -20.76 -1.98
CA THR A 172 3.55 -21.91 -1.59
C THR A 172 2.41 -21.47 -0.66
N ASP A 173 1.37 -22.31 -0.54
CA ASP A 173 0.24 -22.03 0.38
C ASP A 173 0.69 -22.00 1.84
N ALA A 174 1.66 -22.82 2.23
CA ALA A 174 2.26 -22.76 3.55
C ALA A 174 2.98 -21.42 3.81
N TYR A 175 3.73 -20.91 2.84
CA TYR A 175 4.35 -19.58 2.90
C TYR A 175 3.29 -18.47 3.01
N LYS A 176 2.27 -18.49 2.15
CA LYS A 176 1.16 -17.52 2.18
C LYS A 176 0.43 -17.56 3.52
N THR A 177 0.19 -18.76 4.06
CA THR A 177 -0.42 -18.96 5.40
C THR A 177 0.39 -18.25 6.47
N VAL A 178 1.69 -18.51 6.54
CA VAL A 178 2.57 -17.88 7.54
C VAL A 178 2.64 -16.38 7.36
N LYS A 179 2.75 -15.89 6.13
CA LYS A 179 2.74 -14.45 5.82
C LYS A 179 1.48 -13.78 6.35
N GLN A 180 0.31 -14.33 6.04
CA GLN A 180 -0.97 -13.75 6.49
C GLN A 180 -1.16 -13.88 8.01
N LEU A 181 -0.72 -14.99 8.60
CA LEU A 181 -0.76 -15.17 10.04
C LEU A 181 0.08 -14.12 10.78
N VAL A 182 1.30 -13.87 10.31
CA VAL A 182 2.20 -12.85 10.86
C VAL A 182 1.54 -11.48 10.78
N LEU A 183 1.06 -11.09 9.59
CA LEU A 183 0.40 -9.80 9.38
C LEU A 183 -0.87 -9.70 10.25
N ALA A 184 -1.75 -10.69 10.24
CA ALA A 184 -2.95 -10.70 11.07
C ALA A 184 -2.63 -10.58 12.57
N THR A 185 -1.55 -11.23 13.04
CA THR A 185 -1.13 -11.13 14.44
C THR A 185 -0.60 -9.75 14.77
N HIS A 186 0.21 -9.15 13.91
CA HIS A 186 0.71 -7.78 14.08
C HIS A 186 -0.43 -6.76 14.14
N TYR A 187 -1.46 -6.93 13.33
CA TYR A 187 -2.68 -6.11 13.36
C TYR A 187 -3.68 -6.53 14.45
N ARG A 188 -3.30 -7.46 15.34
CA ARG A 188 -4.14 -8.00 16.42
C ARG A 188 -5.49 -8.55 15.94
N ALA A 189 -5.55 -9.07 14.73
CA ALA A 189 -6.69 -9.86 14.29
C ALA A 189 -6.72 -11.17 15.10
N ARG A 190 -7.82 -11.44 15.79
CA ARG A 190 -7.98 -12.70 16.56
C ARG A 190 -8.20 -13.89 15.63
N GLY A 191 -8.03 -15.11 16.15
CA GLY A 191 -8.05 -16.36 15.40
C GLY A 191 -9.19 -16.49 14.39
N LYS A 192 -10.42 -16.09 14.75
CA LYS A 192 -11.55 -16.04 13.81
C LYS A 192 -11.26 -15.17 12.58
N ARG A 193 -10.79 -13.92 12.80
CA ARG A 193 -10.47 -13.00 11.69
C ARG A 193 -9.26 -13.45 10.88
N ALA A 194 -8.25 -14.02 11.56
CA ALA A 194 -7.10 -14.62 10.88
C ALA A 194 -7.54 -15.82 10.01
N ALA A 195 -8.41 -16.68 10.52
CA ALA A 195 -8.97 -17.80 9.78
C ALA A 195 -9.84 -17.34 8.58
N GLU A 196 -10.64 -16.28 8.73
CA GLU A 196 -11.40 -15.68 7.62
C GLU A 196 -10.48 -15.21 6.49
N VAL A 197 -9.39 -14.51 6.82
CA VAL A 197 -8.40 -14.06 5.83
C VAL A 197 -7.75 -15.24 5.11
N LEU A 198 -7.35 -16.29 5.84
CA LEU A 198 -6.75 -17.48 5.25
C LEU A 198 -7.74 -18.23 4.36
N ARG A 199 -8.99 -18.38 4.79
CA ARG A 199 -10.06 -19.04 3.98
C ARG A 199 -10.36 -18.24 2.70
N GLY A 200 -10.37 -16.90 2.77
CA GLY A 200 -10.50 -16.05 1.58
C GLY A 200 -9.39 -16.22 0.54
N MET A 201 -8.25 -16.82 0.94
CA MET A 201 -7.15 -17.19 0.04
C MET A 201 -7.16 -18.69 -0.36
N GLY A 202 -8.25 -19.40 -0.09
CA GLY A 202 -8.39 -20.83 -0.38
C GLY A 202 -7.70 -21.75 0.65
N ILE A 203 -7.20 -21.23 1.77
CA ILE A 203 -6.50 -22.01 2.79
C ILE A 203 -7.50 -22.48 3.85
N ILE A 204 -7.74 -23.79 3.93
CA ILE A 204 -8.69 -24.36 4.88
C ILE A 204 -8.04 -24.42 6.27
N VAL A 205 -8.55 -23.60 7.19
CA VAL A 205 -8.12 -23.52 8.57
C VAL A 205 -9.30 -23.19 9.48
N SER A 206 -9.41 -23.86 10.63
CA SER A 206 -10.39 -23.52 11.65
C SER A 206 -9.94 -22.30 12.48
N ASP A 207 -10.89 -21.62 13.11
CA ASP A 207 -10.62 -20.49 14.01
C ASP A 207 -9.69 -20.89 15.17
N ARG A 208 -9.82 -22.13 15.67
CA ARG A 208 -8.98 -22.69 16.74
C ARG A 208 -7.53 -22.92 16.28
N GLU A 209 -7.34 -23.44 15.08
CA GLU A 209 -6.01 -23.67 14.50
C GLU A 209 -5.30 -22.35 14.22
N ALA A 210 -6.00 -21.37 13.63
CA ALA A 210 -5.46 -20.04 13.42
C ALA A 210 -5.04 -19.37 14.73
N GLN A 211 -5.87 -19.48 15.79
CA GLN A 211 -5.53 -18.96 17.11
C GLN A 211 -4.33 -19.68 17.72
N ALA A 212 -4.26 -21.02 17.61
CA ALA A 212 -3.13 -21.80 18.14
C ALA A 212 -1.81 -21.42 17.45
N LEU A 213 -1.82 -21.15 16.13
CA LEU A 213 -0.66 -20.69 15.39
C LEU A 213 -0.24 -19.27 15.82
N GLN A 214 -1.20 -18.35 16.03
CA GLN A 214 -0.92 -17.01 16.56
C GLN A 214 -0.29 -17.07 17.96
N ASP A 215 -0.82 -17.91 18.84
CA ASP A 215 -0.29 -18.10 20.19
C ASP A 215 1.13 -18.69 20.16
N ARG A 216 1.40 -19.62 19.24
CA ARG A 216 2.75 -20.16 19.00
C ARG A 216 3.72 -19.08 18.54
N TYR A 217 3.29 -18.23 17.60
CA TYR A 217 4.06 -17.09 17.11
C TYR A 217 4.40 -16.10 18.23
N LEU A 218 3.42 -15.69 19.03
CA LEU A 218 3.64 -14.79 20.17
C LEU A 218 4.47 -15.40 21.31
N ARG A 219 4.47 -16.74 21.46
CA ARG A 219 5.39 -17.43 22.37
C ARG A 219 6.83 -17.46 21.83
N ALA A 220 6.99 -17.61 20.53
CA ALA A 220 8.31 -17.59 19.89
C ALA A 220 8.95 -16.20 19.89
N PHE A 221 8.12 -15.14 19.93
CA PHE A 221 8.52 -13.75 19.89
C PHE A 221 7.82 -12.95 21.01
N PRO A 222 8.24 -13.13 22.27
CA PRO A 222 7.57 -12.55 23.43
C PRO A 222 7.62 -11.01 23.50
N GLY A 223 8.60 -10.38 22.84
CA GLY A 223 8.70 -8.91 22.71
C GLY A 223 7.51 -8.32 21.99
N LEU A 224 6.93 -9.03 21.01
CA LEU A 224 5.71 -8.55 20.34
C LEU A 224 4.55 -8.41 21.33
N ARG A 225 4.37 -9.36 22.25
CA ARG A 225 3.33 -9.26 23.28
C ARG A 225 3.61 -8.11 24.23
N ARG A 226 4.86 -7.98 24.73
CA ARG A 226 5.25 -6.84 25.58
C ARG A 226 5.02 -5.49 24.89
N TYR A 227 5.35 -5.39 23.59
CA TYR A 227 5.07 -4.19 22.80
C TYR A 227 3.57 -3.88 22.76
N MET A 228 2.73 -4.87 22.46
CA MET A 228 1.27 -4.68 22.39
C MET A 228 0.67 -4.25 23.74
N ASP A 229 1.14 -4.86 24.84
CA ASP A 229 0.68 -4.55 26.17
C ASP A 229 1.15 -3.15 26.62
N ALA A 230 2.40 -2.77 26.31
CA ALA A 230 2.92 -1.42 26.55
C ALA A 230 2.13 -0.33 25.79
N ARG A 231 1.73 -0.60 24.53
CA ARG A 231 0.86 0.33 23.76
C ARG A 231 -0.53 0.44 24.38
N ARG A 232 -1.07 -0.63 24.95
CA ARG A 232 -2.33 -0.60 25.67
C ARG A 232 -2.21 0.27 26.93
N GLU A 233 -1.17 0.07 27.72
CA GLU A 233 -0.93 0.83 28.94
C GLU A 233 -0.74 2.31 28.65
N GLU A 234 0.08 2.67 27.65
CA GLU A 234 0.27 4.04 27.20
C GLU A 234 -1.06 4.69 26.79
N MET A 235 -1.88 4.00 25.99
CA MET A 235 -3.19 4.47 25.56
C MET A 235 -4.11 4.74 26.76
N VAL A 236 -4.17 3.81 27.70
CA VAL A 236 -5.07 3.93 28.88
C VAL A 236 -4.61 5.07 29.81
N THR A 237 -3.31 5.21 30.01
CA THR A 237 -2.75 6.20 30.98
C THR A 237 -2.69 7.61 30.42
N THR A 238 -2.42 7.76 29.10
CA THR A 238 -2.19 9.08 28.50
C THR A 238 -3.30 9.53 27.57
N GLY A 239 -4.20 8.65 27.17
CA GLY A 239 -5.20 8.92 26.12
C GLY A 239 -4.60 9.15 24.74
N ALA A 240 -3.33 8.80 24.53
CA ALA A 240 -2.63 9.05 23.28
C ALA A 240 -1.52 8.01 23.03
N ILE A 241 -1.08 7.91 21.78
CA ILE A 241 0.08 7.12 21.35
C ILE A 241 1.01 8.00 20.54
N ARG A 242 2.31 7.83 20.73
CA ARG A 242 3.35 8.58 20.01
C ARG A 242 4.13 7.65 19.07
N SER A 243 4.36 8.12 17.84
CA SER A 243 5.27 7.44 16.89
C SER A 243 6.74 7.70 17.26
N PRO A 244 7.70 6.90 16.74
CA PRO A 244 9.12 7.14 17.00
C PRO A 244 9.61 8.53 16.60
N VAL A 245 9.06 9.12 15.55
CA VAL A 245 9.37 10.48 15.09
C VAL A 245 8.48 11.57 15.70
N GLY A 246 7.76 11.26 16.77
CA GLY A 246 7.02 12.24 17.56
C GLY A 246 5.60 12.56 17.13
N ARG A 247 5.08 11.96 16.06
CA ARG A 247 3.66 12.13 15.66
C ARG A 247 2.74 11.57 16.76
N VAL A 248 1.70 12.30 17.13
CA VAL A 248 0.77 11.93 18.20
C VAL A 248 -0.59 11.57 17.64
N ARG A 249 -1.17 10.48 18.15
CA ARG A 249 -2.55 10.08 17.91
C ARG A 249 -3.32 10.02 19.22
N HIS A 250 -4.38 10.81 19.33
CA HIS A 250 -5.27 10.79 20.48
C HIS A 250 -6.23 9.60 20.38
N LEU A 251 -6.30 8.84 21.47
CA LEU A 251 -7.15 7.66 21.66
C LEU A 251 -7.71 7.71 23.08
N PRO A 252 -8.64 8.63 23.38
CA PRO A 252 -9.13 8.84 24.73
C PRO A 252 -9.88 7.60 25.26
N CYS A 253 -9.51 7.16 26.45
CA CYS A 253 -9.96 5.93 27.09
C CYS A 253 -10.35 6.20 28.54
N PRO A 254 -11.34 7.09 28.82
CA PRO A 254 -11.65 7.59 30.17
C PRO A 254 -12.05 6.48 31.14
N ASP A 255 -12.73 5.44 30.67
CA ASP A 255 -13.21 4.33 31.47
C ASP A 255 -12.34 3.06 31.30
N GLY A 256 -11.10 3.23 30.86
CA GLY A 256 -10.20 2.11 30.58
C GLY A 256 -10.82 1.10 29.59
N GLU A 257 -10.82 -0.18 29.94
CA GLU A 257 -11.37 -1.25 29.10
C GLU A 257 -12.90 -1.19 28.92
N ALA A 258 -13.61 -0.48 29.80
CA ALA A 258 -15.05 -0.28 29.67
C ALA A 258 -15.42 0.78 28.63
N THR A 259 -14.45 1.57 28.16
CA THR A 259 -14.68 2.58 27.11
C THR A 259 -15.22 1.92 25.83
N PRO A 260 -16.36 2.40 25.30
CA PRO A 260 -16.89 1.88 24.04
C PRO A 260 -15.87 1.90 22.91
N GLY A 261 -15.69 0.78 22.20
CA GLY A 261 -14.73 0.68 21.12
C GLY A 261 -13.26 0.45 21.56
N PHE A 262 -13.01 0.19 22.85
CA PHE A 262 -11.69 -0.03 23.43
C PHE A 262 -10.80 -0.96 22.60
N TRP A 263 -11.30 -2.11 22.18
CA TRP A 263 -10.55 -3.10 21.40
C TRP A 263 -10.09 -2.56 20.04
N GLY A 264 -10.94 -1.74 19.41
CA GLY A 264 -10.59 -1.04 18.16
C GLY A 264 -9.53 0.04 18.39
N MET A 265 -9.62 0.78 19.49
CA MET A 265 -8.61 1.77 19.88
C MET A 265 -7.28 1.11 20.22
N TRP A 266 -7.27 -0.01 20.92
CA TRP A 266 -6.04 -0.76 21.18
C TRP A 266 -5.40 -1.30 19.88
N ASN A 267 -6.18 -1.78 18.91
CA ASN A 267 -5.64 -2.13 17.60
C ASN A 267 -4.97 -0.92 16.93
N GLN A 268 -5.59 0.25 17.02
CA GLN A 268 -5.02 1.49 16.50
C GLN A 268 -3.76 1.90 17.26
N ALA A 269 -3.72 1.71 18.58
CA ALA A 269 -2.56 2.02 19.43
C ALA A 269 -1.33 1.18 19.05
N VAL A 270 -1.52 -0.10 18.74
CA VAL A 270 -0.44 -1.01 18.32
C VAL A 270 0.05 -0.67 16.90
N ASN A 271 -0.87 -0.36 15.99
CA ASN A 271 -0.55 -0.19 14.57
C ASN A 271 -0.06 1.22 14.22
N PHE A 272 -0.49 2.24 14.99
CA PHE A 272 -0.16 3.62 14.68
C PHE A 272 1.35 3.90 14.63
N PRO A 273 2.19 3.50 15.60
CA PRO A 273 3.64 3.73 15.52
C PRO A 273 4.29 3.05 14.32
N VAL A 274 3.82 1.85 13.96
CA VAL A 274 4.33 1.06 12.83
C VAL A 274 4.00 1.75 11.51
N GLN A 275 2.72 2.04 11.27
CA GLN A 275 2.26 2.66 10.03
C GLN A 275 2.76 4.10 9.88
N SER A 276 2.88 4.83 10.99
CA SER A 276 3.40 6.19 10.97
C SER A 276 4.87 6.21 10.59
N LEU A 277 5.69 5.34 11.20
CA LEU A 277 7.11 5.26 10.84
C LEU A 277 7.29 4.75 9.39
N ALA A 278 6.49 3.78 8.93
CA ALA A 278 6.52 3.35 7.53
C ALA A 278 6.26 4.52 6.57
N SER A 279 5.26 5.36 6.87
CA SER A 279 4.99 6.56 6.09
C SER A 279 6.14 7.58 6.11
N ASP A 280 6.76 7.77 7.27
CA ASP A 280 7.89 8.70 7.41
C ASP A 280 9.14 8.17 6.68
N ILE A 281 9.36 6.86 6.67
CA ILE A 281 10.43 6.18 5.88
C ILE A 281 10.21 6.43 4.39
N THR A 282 9.00 6.20 3.88
CA THR A 282 8.69 6.40 2.47
C THR A 282 8.81 7.88 2.08
N ALA A 283 8.36 8.79 2.96
CA ALA A 283 8.51 10.23 2.72
C ALA A 283 9.99 10.68 2.66
N ALA A 284 10.81 10.16 3.57
CA ALA A 284 12.26 10.41 3.57
C ALA A 284 12.91 9.87 2.29
N ALA A 285 12.52 8.66 1.86
CA ALA A 285 13.02 8.07 0.62
C ALA A 285 12.60 8.87 -0.62
N CYS A 286 11.37 9.40 -0.67
CA CYS A 286 10.96 10.31 -1.74
C CYS A 286 11.89 11.52 -1.86
N LEU A 287 12.20 12.16 -0.74
CA LEU A 287 13.11 13.31 -0.71
C LEU A 287 14.53 12.91 -1.17
N ASP A 288 15.07 11.84 -0.62
CA ASP A 288 16.41 11.37 -0.97
C ASP A 288 16.54 11.03 -2.47
N VAL A 289 15.51 10.36 -3.02
CA VAL A 289 15.45 10.01 -4.46
C VAL A 289 15.31 11.25 -5.32
N GLU A 290 14.45 12.20 -4.96
CA GLU A 290 14.28 13.43 -5.73
C GLU A 290 15.55 14.27 -5.76
N VAL A 291 16.25 14.41 -4.62
CA VAL A 291 17.54 15.07 -4.53
C VAL A 291 18.58 14.38 -5.41
N ALA A 292 18.64 13.05 -5.40
CA ALA A 292 19.58 12.28 -6.21
C ALA A 292 19.30 12.41 -7.71
N LEU A 293 18.04 12.35 -8.13
CA LEU A 293 17.64 12.55 -9.54
C LEU A 293 17.97 13.96 -10.03
N CYS A 294 17.71 14.99 -9.22
CA CYS A 294 18.08 16.36 -9.54
C CYS A 294 19.61 16.51 -9.70
N ALA A 295 20.37 15.94 -8.77
CA ALA A 295 21.84 15.97 -8.84
C ALA A 295 22.36 15.25 -10.08
N ALA A 296 21.82 14.07 -10.41
CA ALA A 296 22.18 13.32 -11.61
C ALA A 296 21.85 14.07 -12.92
N ALA A 297 20.80 14.91 -12.90
CA ALA A 297 20.42 15.81 -13.99
C ALA A 297 21.23 17.12 -14.02
N GLY A 298 22.03 17.40 -12.98
CA GLY A 298 22.76 18.67 -12.83
C GLY A 298 21.81 19.85 -12.59
N VAL A 299 20.73 19.66 -11.82
CA VAL A 299 19.70 20.63 -11.48
C VAL A 299 19.61 20.73 -9.96
N SER A 300 19.44 21.93 -9.40
CA SER A 300 19.15 22.04 -7.97
C SER A 300 17.71 21.65 -7.68
N LEU A 301 17.45 21.11 -6.49
CA LEU A 301 16.08 20.76 -6.07
C LEU A 301 15.11 21.94 -6.16
N MET A 302 15.58 23.14 -5.79
CA MET A 302 14.78 24.36 -5.86
C MET A 302 14.42 24.74 -7.31
N ASP A 303 15.36 24.59 -8.22
CA ASP A 303 15.12 24.89 -9.64
C ASP A 303 14.22 23.86 -10.29
N HIS A 304 14.36 22.58 -9.88
CA HIS A 304 13.46 21.52 -10.27
C HIS A 304 12.00 21.84 -9.88
N HIS A 305 11.76 22.20 -8.61
CA HIS A 305 10.40 22.54 -8.16
C HIS A 305 9.85 23.78 -8.87
N ARG A 306 10.67 24.80 -9.10
CA ARG A 306 10.28 25.97 -9.90
C ARG A 306 9.90 25.59 -11.33
N ALA A 307 10.63 24.68 -11.93
CA ALA A 307 10.36 24.17 -13.27
C ALA A 307 9.02 23.44 -13.34
N LEU A 308 8.76 22.55 -12.38
CA LEU A 308 7.48 21.83 -12.30
C LEU A 308 6.29 22.77 -12.10
N VAL A 309 6.40 23.75 -11.20
CA VAL A 309 5.34 24.75 -10.97
C VAL A 309 5.05 25.53 -12.24
N ASN A 310 6.08 26.00 -12.96
CA ASN A 310 5.90 26.73 -14.20
C ASN A 310 5.28 25.88 -15.31
N TRP A 311 5.72 24.63 -15.43
CA TRP A 311 5.18 23.70 -16.40
C TRP A 311 3.69 23.41 -16.16
N HIS A 312 3.29 23.11 -14.91
CA HIS A 312 1.89 22.91 -14.54
C HIS A 312 1.05 24.17 -14.78
N ALA A 313 1.53 25.34 -14.35
CA ALA A 313 0.82 26.61 -14.54
C ALA A 313 0.58 26.90 -16.03
N THR A 314 1.56 26.66 -16.89
CA THR A 314 1.43 26.84 -18.34
C THR A 314 0.36 25.93 -18.93
N ARG A 315 0.34 24.66 -18.53
CA ARG A 315 -0.66 23.68 -19.00
C ARG A 315 -2.07 24.01 -18.55
N MET A 316 -2.23 24.56 -17.35
CA MET A 316 -3.54 24.98 -16.83
C MET A 316 -4.00 26.35 -17.36
N GLY A 317 -3.25 26.96 -18.26
CA GLY A 317 -3.57 28.31 -18.79
C GLY A 317 -3.50 29.43 -17.74
N LEU A 318 -2.80 29.18 -16.62
CA LEU A 318 -2.64 30.17 -15.55
C LEU A 318 -1.58 31.20 -15.94
N THR A 319 -2.02 32.29 -16.56
CA THR A 319 -1.14 33.40 -17.00
C THR A 319 -0.61 34.26 -15.86
N ALA A 320 -1.13 34.10 -14.67
CA ALA A 320 -0.83 34.90 -13.47
C ALA A 320 0.17 34.30 -12.49
N ALA A 321 0.70 33.10 -12.76
CA ALA A 321 1.83 32.61 -11.97
C ALA A 321 3.00 33.56 -12.17
N PRO A 322 3.69 34.03 -11.09
CA PRO A 322 4.89 34.83 -11.27
C PRO A 322 5.82 34.04 -12.18
N ARG A 323 6.16 34.59 -13.34
CA ARG A 323 7.12 33.96 -14.27
C ARG A 323 8.41 33.77 -13.50
N CYS A 324 8.60 32.61 -12.90
CA CYS A 324 9.93 32.25 -12.39
C CYS A 324 10.84 32.25 -13.61
N VAL A 325 11.82 33.10 -13.60
CA VAL A 325 12.89 33.07 -14.62
C VAL A 325 13.53 31.69 -14.48
N LEU A 326 13.43 30.86 -15.53
CA LEU A 326 14.08 29.55 -15.53
C LEU A 326 15.59 29.78 -15.38
N PRO A 327 16.23 29.15 -14.38
CA PRO A 327 17.68 29.21 -14.27
C PRO A 327 18.34 28.71 -15.55
N SER A 328 19.49 29.28 -15.90
CA SER A 328 20.24 28.87 -17.09
C SER A 328 20.56 27.39 -17.13
N ALA A 329 20.69 26.75 -15.95
CA ALA A 329 20.87 25.29 -15.82
C ALA A 329 19.69 24.45 -16.33
N LEU A 330 18.51 25.04 -16.48
CA LEU A 330 17.30 24.37 -16.98
C LEU A 330 17.03 24.65 -18.46
N VAL A 331 17.78 25.54 -19.09
CA VAL A 331 17.65 25.80 -20.53
C VAL A 331 18.01 24.50 -21.27
N GLY A 332 17.11 24.02 -22.12
CA GLY A 332 17.22 22.75 -22.83
C GLY A 332 16.93 21.50 -22.01
N LYS A 333 16.55 21.64 -20.72
CA LYS A 333 16.11 20.52 -19.85
C LYS A 333 14.61 20.50 -19.60
N LEU A 334 13.89 21.42 -20.20
CA LEU A 334 12.42 21.48 -20.22
C LEU A 334 11.95 21.55 -21.67
N GLU A 335 11.07 20.65 -22.02
CA GLU A 335 10.36 20.62 -23.29
C GLU A 335 8.86 20.81 -23.05
N HIS A 336 8.07 20.78 -24.11
CA HIS A 336 6.61 20.89 -24.03
C HIS A 336 6.01 19.85 -23.06
N ASP A 337 6.60 18.67 -22.98
CA ASP A 337 6.16 17.54 -22.15
C ASP A 337 6.82 17.49 -20.75
N GLY A 338 7.44 18.57 -20.32
CA GLY A 338 8.05 18.71 -19.00
C GLY A 338 9.58 18.47 -18.98
N PRO A 339 10.14 18.20 -17.78
CA PRO A 339 11.58 17.97 -17.63
C PRO A 339 12.09 16.79 -18.45
N VAL A 340 13.23 16.95 -19.16
CA VAL A 340 13.86 15.91 -19.99
C VAL A 340 14.84 15.02 -19.21
N TYR A 341 14.49 14.69 -17.96
CA TYR A 341 15.24 13.79 -17.08
C TYR A 341 14.29 12.97 -16.24
N SER A 342 14.78 11.92 -15.57
CA SER A 342 13.98 11.01 -14.75
C SER A 342 13.27 11.74 -13.61
N LEU A 343 12.00 11.41 -13.35
CA LEU A 343 11.15 12.08 -12.36
C LEU A 343 10.49 11.10 -11.40
N LEU A 344 10.46 11.43 -10.12
CA LEU A 344 9.54 10.81 -9.17
C LEU A 344 8.11 11.24 -9.53
N THR A 345 7.26 10.28 -9.86
CA THR A 345 5.90 10.54 -10.36
C THR A 345 4.80 10.14 -9.41
N ASN A 346 5.03 9.16 -8.55
CA ASN A 346 4.04 8.70 -7.59
C ASN A 346 4.67 8.02 -6.38
N GLU A 347 3.89 7.97 -5.30
CA GLU A 347 4.12 7.17 -4.12
C GLU A 347 2.88 6.32 -3.84
N VAL A 348 3.04 5.02 -3.73
CA VAL A 348 1.93 4.09 -3.46
C VAL A 348 2.27 3.27 -2.22
N HIS A 349 1.76 3.71 -1.07
CA HIS A 349 2.06 3.14 0.25
C HIS A 349 3.55 3.20 0.61
N ASP A 350 4.30 2.14 0.36
CA ASP A 350 5.75 1.96 0.56
C ASP A 350 6.50 1.77 -0.77
N GLU A 351 5.83 1.98 -1.91
CA GLU A 351 6.35 1.94 -3.27
C GLU A 351 6.61 3.35 -3.81
N LEU A 352 7.79 3.58 -4.40
CA LEU A 352 8.12 4.76 -5.18
C LEU A 352 8.04 4.43 -6.67
N VAL A 353 7.36 5.29 -7.43
CA VAL A 353 7.22 5.16 -8.89
C VAL A 353 7.96 6.31 -9.57
N VAL A 354 8.89 5.97 -10.46
CA VAL A 354 9.74 6.95 -11.16
C VAL A 354 9.65 6.73 -12.66
N ASP A 355 9.43 7.79 -13.39
CA ASP A 355 9.52 7.82 -14.85
C ASP A 355 10.96 8.04 -15.28
N LEU A 356 11.61 7.00 -15.83
CA LEU A 356 13.02 6.98 -16.17
C LEU A 356 13.29 7.39 -17.62
N HIS A 357 14.20 8.35 -17.79
CA HIS A 357 14.67 8.79 -19.10
C HIS A 357 15.45 7.68 -19.83
N PRO A 358 15.21 7.44 -21.14
CA PRO A 358 15.80 6.32 -21.88
C PRO A 358 17.34 6.32 -21.91
N ALA A 359 17.96 7.49 -21.91
CA ALA A 359 19.42 7.61 -21.92
C ALA A 359 20.09 7.36 -20.56
N ALA A 360 19.30 7.20 -19.47
CA ALA A 360 19.82 7.12 -18.11
C ALA A 360 19.15 6.05 -17.24
N TRP A 361 18.20 5.29 -17.79
CA TRP A 361 17.32 4.44 -16.97
C TRP A 361 18.07 3.39 -16.14
N GLU A 362 19.11 2.75 -16.66
CA GLU A 362 19.89 1.75 -15.91
C GLU A 362 20.66 2.38 -14.74
N ARG A 363 21.32 3.51 -15.01
CA ARG A 363 22.04 4.27 -13.99
C ARG A 363 21.08 4.75 -12.90
N ASP A 364 19.98 5.38 -13.31
CA ASP A 364 19.02 5.99 -12.38
C ASP A 364 18.30 4.93 -11.56
N ALA A 365 17.92 3.80 -12.15
CA ALA A 365 17.30 2.68 -11.42
C ALA A 365 18.26 2.11 -10.35
N GLY A 366 19.52 1.91 -10.67
CA GLY A 366 20.56 1.47 -9.72
C GLY A 366 20.74 2.48 -8.58
N MET A 367 20.89 3.75 -8.93
CA MET A 367 21.04 4.85 -7.98
C MET A 367 19.83 4.98 -7.04
N ILE A 368 18.60 4.93 -7.57
CA ILE A 368 17.38 5.02 -6.76
C ILE A 368 17.32 3.91 -5.72
N ARG A 369 17.62 2.67 -6.12
CA ARG A 369 17.67 1.55 -5.18
C ARG A 369 18.69 1.78 -4.07
N GLU A 370 19.91 2.18 -4.41
CA GLU A 370 20.97 2.45 -3.44
C GLU A 370 20.58 3.58 -2.47
N VAL A 371 19.96 4.64 -2.98
CA VAL A 371 19.49 5.78 -2.19
C VAL A 371 18.39 5.37 -1.22
N MET A 372 17.41 4.60 -1.67
CA MET A 372 16.35 4.09 -0.80
C MET A 372 16.89 3.17 0.30
N GLU A 373 17.83 2.26 -0.03
CA GLU A 373 18.45 1.34 0.93
C GLU A 373 19.44 2.06 1.88
N ALA A 374 20.04 3.17 1.45
CA ALA A 374 20.91 3.98 2.30
C ALA A 374 20.16 4.74 3.41
N GLY A 375 18.91 5.19 3.14
CA GLY A 375 18.02 5.83 4.09
C GLY A 375 18.67 7.02 4.80
N ARG A 376 19.25 7.96 4.05
CA ARG A 376 20.00 9.10 4.60
C ARG A 376 19.11 9.98 5.46
N SER A 377 18.05 10.52 4.88
CA SER A 377 17.12 11.40 5.59
C SER A 377 16.41 10.67 6.73
N LEU A 378 16.16 9.36 6.59
CA LEU A 378 15.63 8.52 7.65
C LEU A 378 16.60 8.42 8.84
N SER A 379 17.89 8.25 8.59
CA SER A 379 18.91 8.18 9.66
C SER A 379 19.05 9.48 10.44
N GLU A 380 18.71 10.62 9.82
CA GLU A 380 18.63 11.92 10.50
C GLU A 380 17.33 12.07 11.30
N LEU A 381 16.21 11.58 10.76
CA LEU A 381 14.88 11.67 11.35
C LEU A 381 14.69 10.71 12.53
N CYS A 382 15.20 9.48 12.41
CA CYS A 382 15.10 8.41 13.40
C CYS A 382 16.43 7.66 13.52
N PRO A 383 17.44 8.24 14.21
CA PRO A 383 18.80 7.68 14.28
C PRO A 383 18.87 6.27 14.89
N GLU A 384 17.93 5.93 15.75
CA GLU A 384 17.87 4.63 16.41
C GLU A 384 17.35 3.51 15.52
N PHE A 385 16.67 3.85 14.43
CA PHE A 385 16.15 2.86 13.48
C PHE A 385 17.28 2.36 12.56
N PRO A 386 17.41 1.04 12.34
CA PRO A 386 18.47 0.47 11.50
C PRO A 386 18.16 0.66 10.01
N ALA A 387 18.16 1.90 9.53
CA ALA A 387 17.77 2.27 8.16
C ALA A 387 18.47 1.44 7.08
N ARG A 388 19.76 1.18 7.24
CA ARG A 388 20.56 0.37 6.29
C ARG A 388 20.19 -1.11 6.23
N SER A 389 19.32 -1.58 7.11
CA SER A 389 18.79 -2.94 7.06
C SER A 389 17.60 -3.09 6.12
N LEU A 390 17.02 -1.99 5.66
CA LEU A 390 15.93 -2.02 4.69
C LEU A 390 16.40 -2.58 3.35
N ARG A 391 15.52 -3.28 2.67
CA ARG A 391 15.74 -3.80 1.32
C ARG A 391 14.63 -3.33 0.41
N VAL A 392 14.98 -3.07 -0.84
CA VAL A 392 14.06 -2.58 -1.85
C VAL A 392 13.95 -3.61 -2.97
N SER A 393 12.72 -4.04 -3.23
CA SER A 393 12.38 -4.80 -4.43
C SER A 393 12.19 -3.83 -5.58
N VAL A 394 12.86 -4.04 -6.70
CA VAL A 394 12.82 -3.10 -7.83
C VAL A 394 12.38 -3.78 -9.12
N SER A 395 11.66 -3.03 -9.95
CA SER A 395 11.44 -3.32 -11.36
C SER A 395 11.63 -2.05 -12.19
N ALA A 396 12.01 -2.20 -13.46
CA ALA A 396 12.10 -1.10 -14.42
C ALA A 396 11.61 -1.61 -15.78
N GLU A 397 10.36 -1.34 -16.07
CA GLU A 397 9.61 -1.93 -17.18
C GLU A 397 9.08 -0.83 -18.12
N GLU A 398 8.67 -1.21 -19.34
CA GLU A 398 8.03 -0.26 -20.27
C GLU A 398 6.72 0.29 -19.75
N ARG A 399 6.06 -0.46 -18.87
CA ARG A 399 4.80 -0.12 -18.24
C ARG A 399 4.88 -0.34 -16.74
N TRP A 400 4.07 0.41 -16.00
CA TRP A 400 3.94 0.21 -14.56
C TRP A 400 3.25 -1.13 -14.28
N ARG A 401 3.84 -1.97 -13.44
CA ARG A 401 3.31 -3.30 -13.06
C ARG A 401 3.01 -3.38 -11.57
#